data_94f83244f006c971d6198acbab03c302
#
_entry.id   94f83244f006c971d6198acbab03c302
#
_cell.length_a   1.000
_cell.length_b   1.000
_cell.length_c   1.000
_cell.angle_alpha   90.00
_cell.angle_beta   90.00
_cell.angle_gamma   90.00
#
_symmetry.space_group_name_H-M   'P 1'
#
loop_
_entity.id
_entity.type
_entity.pdbx_description
1 polymer ?
#
loop_
_entity_poly.entity_id
_entity_poly.type
_entity_poly.pdbx_seq_one_letter_code
_entity_poly.pdbx_strand_id
1 'polypeptide(L)'
;MSTYLEELEAAAAKLAGETASLKASGRDDEATLACIRINIHDICRTLYQVCARNAQGEAFRTMYLQKLDHLEQEWSAAKARAQEHNDGCRAAIEEIKLETLAANRRAFMERT
;
A
#
# COMPACT_ATOMS: atom_id res chain seq x y z
N MET A 1 12.10 18.04 7.66
CA MET A 1 10.99 17.07 7.79
C MET A 1 10.73 16.40 6.45
N SER A 2 10.51 15.11 6.46
CA SER A 2 10.17 14.37 5.23
C SER A 2 8.71 14.61 4.83
N THR A 3 8.46 14.72 3.54
CA THR A 3 7.10 14.77 3.02
C THR A 3 6.48 13.37 3.03
N TYR A 4 5.18 13.30 2.88
CA TYR A 4 4.47 12.02 2.75
C TYR A 4 5.01 11.20 1.56
N LEU A 5 5.21 11.85 0.39
CA LEU A 5 5.76 11.16 -0.79
C LEU A 5 7.16 10.62 -0.54
N GLU A 6 8.01 11.42 0.12
CA GLU A 6 9.35 10.96 0.47
C GLU A 6 9.33 9.76 1.40
N GLU A 7 8.38 9.71 2.33
CA GLU A 7 8.20 8.55 3.21
C GLU A 7 7.78 7.30 2.47
N LEU A 8 6.86 7.44 1.50
CA LEU A 8 6.45 6.32 0.66
C LEU A 8 7.62 5.79 -0.15
N GLU A 9 8.41 6.68 -0.73
CA GLU A 9 9.59 6.32 -1.51
C GLU A 9 10.67 5.65 -0.64
N ALA A 10 10.89 6.17 0.56
CA ALA A 10 11.86 5.60 1.49
C ALA A 10 11.43 4.20 1.95
N ALA A 11 10.13 4.02 2.23
CA ALA A 11 9.60 2.72 2.63
C ALA A 11 9.76 1.69 1.50
N ALA A 12 9.46 2.07 0.26
CA ALA A 12 9.63 1.20 -0.90
C ALA A 12 11.10 0.83 -1.12
N ALA A 13 12.01 1.80 -0.99
CA ALA A 13 13.46 1.56 -1.15
C ALA A 13 13.99 0.60 -0.08
N LYS A 14 13.56 0.78 1.17
CA LYS A 14 13.95 -0.11 2.28
C LYS A 14 13.48 -1.54 2.01
N LEU A 15 12.23 -1.69 1.58
CA LEU A 15 11.66 -3.00 1.24
C LEU A 15 12.37 -3.64 0.05
N ALA A 16 12.79 -2.84 -0.94
CA ALA A 16 13.55 -3.36 -2.09
C ALA A 16 14.89 -3.98 -1.63
N GLY A 17 15.57 -3.32 -0.70
CA GLY A 17 16.80 -3.85 -0.11
C GLY A 17 16.54 -5.12 0.69
N GLU A 18 15.47 -5.15 1.48
CA GLU A 18 15.08 -6.34 2.24
C GLU A 18 14.71 -7.50 1.32
N THR A 19 14.03 -7.23 0.21
CA THR A 19 13.68 -8.24 -0.79
C THR A 19 14.91 -8.91 -1.36
N ALA A 20 15.94 -8.13 -1.72
CA ALA A 20 17.20 -8.67 -2.23
C ALA A 20 17.88 -9.57 -1.20
N SER A 21 17.91 -9.14 0.06
CA SER A 21 18.49 -9.92 1.16
C SER A 21 17.72 -11.22 1.41
N LEU A 22 16.40 -11.17 1.38
CA LEU A 22 15.53 -12.33 1.59
C LEU A 22 15.73 -13.35 0.48
N LYS A 23 15.81 -12.91 -0.78
CA LYS A 23 16.08 -13.80 -1.91
C LYS A 23 17.45 -14.47 -1.80
N ALA A 24 18.47 -13.71 -1.40
CA ALA A 24 19.82 -14.22 -1.21
C ALA A 24 19.87 -15.28 -0.11
N SER A 25 18.96 -15.20 0.88
CA SER A 25 18.86 -16.15 1.99
C SER A 25 17.92 -17.32 1.68
N GLY A 26 17.34 -17.38 0.48
CA GLY A 26 16.39 -18.43 0.11
C GLY A 26 14.99 -18.26 0.70
N ARG A 27 14.67 -17.08 1.21
CA ARG A 27 13.37 -16.77 1.84
C ARG A 27 12.43 -16.12 0.82
N ASP A 28 12.11 -16.88 -0.22
CA ASP A 28 11.36 -16.38 -1.38
C ASP A 28 9.93 -15.95 -1.05
N ASP A 29 9.25 -16.66 -0.15
CA ASP A 29 7.89 -16.32 0.26
C ASP A 29 7.84 -14.93 0.93
N GLU A 30 8.81 -14.68 1.83
CA GLU A 30 8.89 -13.37 2.50
C GLU A 30 9.29 -12.27 1.52
N ALA A 31 10.15 -12.58 0.54
CA ALA A 31 10.52 -11.64 -0.52
C ALA A 31 9.30 -11.27 -1.35
N THR A 32 8.42 -12.22 -1.65
CA THR A 32 7.17 -12.00 -2.38
C THR A 32 6.26 -11.04 -1.60
N LEU A 33 6.11 -11.24 -0.28
CA LEU A 33 5.30 -10.36 0.56
C LEU A 33 5.87 -8.94 0.59
N ALA A 34 7.20 -8.80 0.65
CA ALA A 34 7.85 -7.49 0.59
C ALA A 34 7.56 -6.79 -0.75
N CYS A 35 7.57 -7.52 -1.86
CA CYS A 35 7.22 -6.98 -3.18
C CYS A 35 5.78 -6.46 -3.22
N ILE A 36 4.86 -7.16 -2.58
CA ILE A 36 3.46 -6.73 -2.49
C ILE A 36 3.39 -5.38 -1.77
N ARG A 37 4.09 -5.22 -0.65
CA ARG A 37 4.13 -3.96 0.10
C ARG A 37 4.71 -2.83 -0.74
N ILE A 38 5.77 -3.09 -1.50
CA ILE A 38 6.35 -2.10 -2.43
C ILE A 38 5.30 -1.61 -3.42
N ASN A 39 4.54 -2.54 -4.01
CA ASN A 39 3.48 -2.20 -4.96
C ASN A 39 2.42 -1.29 -4.35
N ILE A 40 2.05 -1.53 -3.08
CA ILE A 40 1.05 -0.69 -2.41
C ILE A 40 1.59 0.72 -2.17
N HIS A 41 2.86 0.86 -1.77
CA HIS A 41 3.48 2.18 -1.64
C HIS A 41 3.49 2.91 -2.99
N ASP A 42 3.81 2.20 -4.08
CA ASP A 42 3.81 2.79 -5.42
C ASP A 42 2.42 3.22 -5.87
N ILE A 43 1.39 2.42 -5.58
CA ILE A 43 0.00 2.76 -5.88
C ILE A 43 -0.39 4.03 -5.12
N CYS A 44 -0.11 4.10 -3.83
CA CYS A 44 -0.43 5.27 -3.01
C CYS A 44 0.27 6.52 -3.53
N ARG A 45 1.53 6.41 -3.92
CA ARG A 45 2.29 7.52 -4.50
C ARG A 45 1.68 8.00 -5.82
N THR A 46 1.36 7.07 -6.70
CA THR A 46 0.76 7.38 -8.01
C THR A 46 -0.59 8.09 -7.84
N LEU A 47 -1.44 7.57 -6.96
CA LEU A 47 -2.74 8.18 -6.67
C LEU A 47 -2.59 9.58 -6.09
N TYR A 48 -1.63 9.78 -5.21
CA TYR A 48 -1.33 11.10 -4.65
C TYR A 48 -0.98 12.09 -5.76
N GLN A 49 -0.08 11.70 -6.65
CA GLN A 49 0.37 12.55 -7.75
C GLN A 49 -0.78 12.89 -8.71
N VAL A 50 -1.62 11.91 -9.03
CA VAL A 50 -2.79 12.14 -9.89
C VAL A 50 -3.76 13.12 -9.24
N CYS A 51 -4.06 12.93 -7.96
CA CYS A 51 -4.97 13.82 -7.23
C CYS A 51 -4.39 15.24 -7.13
N ALA A 52 -3.08 15.37 -6.88
CA ALA A 52 -2.42 16.67 -6.76
C ALA A 52 -2.44 17.46 -8.08
N ARG A 53 -2.49 16.78 -9.22
CA ARG A 53 -2.63 17.44 -10.52
C ARG A 53 -4.04 17.96 -10.77
N ASN A 54 -5.03 17.40 -10.10
CA ASN A 54 -6.45 17.68 -10.37
C ASN A 54 -7.14 18.50 -9.29
N ALA A 55 -6.53 18.66 -8.11
CA ALA A 55 -7.16 19.35 -6.98
C ALA A 55 -6.11 19.91 -6.01
N GLN A 56 -6.53 20.84 -5.16
CA GLN A 56 -5.69 21.48 -4.14
C GLN A 56 -6.45 21.58 -2.82
N GLY A 57 -5.70 21.68 -1.71
CA GLY A 57 -6.27 21.90 -0.39
C GLY A 57 -7.23 20.79 0.03
N GLU A 58 -8.38 21.18 0.58
CA GLU A 58 -9.37 20.22 1.05
C GLU A 58 -9.95 19.35 -0.06
N ALA A 59 -10.09 19.90 -1.27
CA ALA A 59 -10.56 19.13 -2.42
C ALA A 59 -9.58 18.00 -2.75
N PHE A 60 -8.27 18.28 -2.71
CA PHE A 60 -7.24 17.26 -2.89
C PHE A 60 -7.31 16.22 -1.79
N ARG A 61 -7.38 16.65 -0.54
CA ARG A 61 -7.43 15.76 0.61
C ARG A 61 -8.61 14.79 0.51
N THR A 62 -9.79 15.32 0.22
CA THR A 62 -11.00 14.52 0.06
C THR A 62 -10.85 13.53 -1.08
N MET A 63 -10.36 13.98 -2.22
CA MET A 63 -10.16 13.13 -3.41
C MET A 63 -9.21 11.97 -3.11
N TYR A 64 -8.07 12.26 -2.49
CA TYR A 64 -7.08 11.23 -2.18
C TYR A 64 -7.64 10.21 -1.20
N LEU A 65 -8.28 10.66 -0.11
CA LEU A 65 -8.87 9.74 0.87
C LEU A 65 -9.97 8.87 0.26
N GLN A 66 -10.77 9.42 -0.66
CA GLN A 66 -11.78 8.62 -1.37
C GLN A 66 -11.15 7.53 -2.23
N LYS A 67 -10.02 7.82 -2.87
CA LYS A 67 -9.28 6.82 -3.65
C LYS A 67 -8.77 5.69 -2.75
N LEU A 68 -8.23 6.03 -1.59
CA LEU A 68 -7.78 5.03 -0.62
C LEU A 68 -8.94 4.19 -0.09
N ASP A 69 -10.09 4.82 0.19
CA ASP A 69 -11.30 4.12 0.64
C ASP A 69 -11.79 3.12 -0.40
N HIS A 70 -11.74 3.49 -1.67
CA HIS A 70 -12.15 2.61 -2.76
C HIS A 70 -11.26 1.36 -2.82
N LEU A 71 -9.95 1.53 -2.68
CA LEU A 71 -9.02 0.40 -2.64
C LEU A 71 -9.30 -0.50 -1.44
N GLU A 72 -9.56 0.09 -0.28
CA GLU A 72 -9.88 -0.67 0.93
C GLU A 72 -11.12 -1.55 0.70
N GLN A 73 -12.16 -0.98 0.09
CA GLN A 73 -13.39 -1.72 -0.22
C GLN A 73 -13.14 -2.87 -1.18
N GLU A 74 -12.37 -2.62 -2.25
CA GLU A 74 -12.06 -3.65 -3.25
C GLU A 74 -11.25 -4.80 -2.64
N TRP A 75 -10.23 -4.47 -1.85
CA TRP A 75 -9.36 -5.50 -1.28
C TRP A 75 -10.03 -6.24 -0.12
N SER A 76 -10.90 -5.58 0.63
CA SER A 76 -11.71 -6.23 1.66
C SER A 76 -12.67 -7.23 1.04
N ALA A 77 -13.30 -6.88 -0.08
CA ALA A 77 -14.18 -7.78 -0.81
C ALA A 77 -13.40 -8.96 -1.40
N ALA A 78 -12.20 -8.71 -1.94
CA ALA A 78 -11.34 -9.77 -2.47
C ALA A 78 -10.91 -10.74 -1.37
N LYS A 79 -10.58 -10.23 -0.20
CA LYS A 79 -10.23 -11.05 0.98
C LYS A 79 -11.41 -11.94 1.38
N ALA A 80 -12.61 -11.37 1.46
CA ALA A 80 -13.81 -12.12 1.82
C ALA A 80 -14.08 -13.26 0.82
N ARG A 81 -13.93 -12.98 -0.48
CA ARG A 81 -14.10 -14.01 -1.52
C ARG A 81 -13.05 -15.12 -1.39
N ALA A 82 -11.81 -14.77 -1.10
CA ALA A 82 -10.76 -15.76 -0.90
C ALA A 82 -11.07 -16.65 0.29
N GLN A 83 -11.58 -16.07 1.38
CA GLN A 83 -11.97 -16.84 2.57
C GLN A 83 -13.14 -17.79 2.27
N GLU A 84 -14.13 -17.34 1.50
CA GLU A 84 -15.27 -18.18 1.09
C GLU A 84 -14.83 -19.39 0.27
N HIS A 85 -13.78 -19.23 -0.54
CA HIS A 85 -13.24 -20.31 -1.37
C HIS A 85 -12.10 -21.06 -0.71
N ASN A 86 -11.88 -20.86 0.59
CA ASN A 86 -10.80 -21.50 1.34
C ASN A 86 -9.41 -21.25 0.74
N ASP A 87 -9.21 -20.10 0.09
CA ASP A 87 -7.92 -19.71 -0.47
C ASP A 87 -7.15 -18.86 0.55
N GLY A 88 -6.46 -19.57 1.46
CA GLY A 88 -5.69 -18.93 2.53
C GLY A 88 -4.55 -18.06 2.03
N CYS A 89 -3.87 -18.49 0.96
CA CYS A 89 -2.79 -17.72 0.36
C CYS A 89 -3.29 -16.37 -0.17
N ARG A 90 -4.40 -16.39 -0.91
CA ARG A 90 -4.98 -15.17 -1.47
C ARG A 90 -5.49 -14.25 -0.36
N ALA A 91 -6.14 -14.82 0.65
CA ALA A 91 -6.62 -14.06 1.80
C ALA A 91 -5.46 -13.35 2.52
N ALA A 92 -4.34 -14.05 2.69
CA ALA A 92 -3.14 -13.47 3.33
C ALA A 92 -2.55 -12.33 2.51
N ILE A 93 -2.53 -12.45 1.17
CA ILE A 93 -2.05 -11.40 0.28
C ILE A 93 -2.93 -10.15 0.42
N GLU A 94 -4.26 -10.33 0.38
CA GLU A 94 -5.18 -9.20 0.53
C GLU A 94 -5.06 -8.54 1.90
N GLU A 95 -4.80 -9.32 2.96
CA GLU A 95 -4.56 -8.77 4.30
C GLU A 95 -3.31 -7.87 4.32
N ILE A 96 -2.23 -8.27 3.68
CA ILE A 96 -1.00 -7.47 3.62
C ILE A 96 -1.23 -6.16 2.85
N LYS A 97 -1.99 -6.22 1.76
CA LYS A 97 -2.37 -5.00 1.02
C LYS A 97 -3.15 -4.05 1.93
N LEU A 98 -4.12 -4.57 2.67
CA LEU A 98 -4.95 -3.77 3.58
C LEU A 98 -4.12 -3.15 4.71
N GLU A 99 -3.23 -3.91 5.31
CA GLU A 99 -2.36 -3.42 6.39
C GLU A 99 -1.44 -2.30 5.89
N THR A 100 -0.85 -2.48 4.72
CA THR A 100 0.05 -1.47 4.12
C THR A 100 -0.73 -0.21 3.77
N LEU A 101 -1.92 -0.37 3.19
CA LEU A 101 -2.80 0.76 2.86
C LEU A 101 -3.18 1.53 4.12
N ALA A 102 -3.57 0.83 5.19
CA ALA A 102 -3.96 1.46 6.45
C ALA A 102 -2.81 2.26 7.06
N ALA A 103 -1.59 1.73 7.02
CA ALA A 103 -0.40 2.42 7.52
C ALA A 103 -0.13 3.69 6.71
N ASN A 104 -0.24 3.62 5.38
CA ASN A 104 -0.04 4.78 4.51
C ASN A 104 -1.12 5.84 4.72
N ARG A 105 -2.37 5.41 4.88
CA ARG A 105 -3.48 6.31 5.18
C ARG A 105 -3.25 7.06 6.49
N ARG A 106 -2.82 6.35 7.53
CA ARG A 106 -2.53 6.94 8.82
C ARG A 106 -1.41 7.98 8.71
N ALA A 107 -0.34 7.63 8.00
CA ALA A 107 0.77 8.55 7.77
C ALA A 107 0.33 9.82 7.05
N PHE A 108 -0.57 9.70 6.07
CA PHE A 108 -1.13 10.85 5.36
C PHE A 108 -1.97 11.72 6.30
N MET A 109 -2.85 11.10 7.08
CA MET A 109 -3.75 11.83 7.99
C MET A 109 -3.00 12.54 9.11
N GLU A 110 -1.92 11.97 9.60
CA GLU A 110 -1.09 12.59 10.64
C GLU A 110 -0.41 13.87 10.16
N ARG A 111 -0.26 14.05 8.85
CA ARG A 111 0.39 15.22 8.25
C ARG A 111 -0.59 16.30 7.80
N THR A 112 -1.84 16.00 7.86
CA THR A 112 -2.90 16.92 7.44
C THR A 112 -3.86 17.20 8.59
#